data_99262226bfdfb27d4db2da4ba8c3b1ea
#
_entry.id   99262226bfdfb27d4db2da4ba8c3b1ea
#
_cell.length_a   1.000
_cell.length_b   1.000
_cell.length_c   1.000
_cell.angle_alpha   90.00
_cell.angle_beta   90.00
_cell.angle_gamma   90.00
#
_symmetry.space_group_name_H-M   'P 1'
#
loop_
_entity.id
_entity.type
_entity.pdbx_description
1 polymer ?
#
loop_
_entity_poly.entity_id
_entity_poly.type
_entity_poly.pdbx_seq_one_letter_code
_entity_poly.pdbx_strand_id
1 'polypeptide(L)'
;MQVRNNYDLMWRERDGLGSGMGVFNGDIGQITQVDNRNEIITVDFEGRLVEYTPDMLMELEPAYAVTVHKAQGSEYRAVILAALDGAPMLLTRGVLYTAITRARELFIAVGDEQAIAKMAANNRQQRRYSGLRARLAARN
;
A
#
# COMPACT_ATOMS: atom_id res chain seq x y z
N MET A 1 -6.26 -6.49 0.37
CA MET A 1 -4.94 -6.10 -0.18
C MET A 1 -3.97 -7.24 0.02
N GLN A 2 -3.24 -7.59 -1.02
CA GLN A 2 -2.11 -8.52 -0.95
C GLN A 2 -0.96 -7.87 -0.17
N VAL A 3 -0.36 -8.58 0.79
CA VAL A 3 0.70 -8.03 1.66
C VAL A 3 2.08 -8.65 1.43
N ARG A 4 2.17 -9.59 0.50
CA ARG A 4 3.42 -10.24 0.07
C ARG A 4 3.42 -10.41 -1.44
N ASN A 5 4.61 -10.45 -2.04
CA ASN A 5 4.72 -10.88 -3.44
C ASN A 5 4.55 -12.39 -3.50
N ASN A 6 3.60 -12.85 -4.28
CA ASN A 6 3.42 -14.26 -4.60
C ASN A 6 3.47 -14.44 -6.12
N TYR A 7 4.61 -14.91 -6.61
CA TYR A 7 4.88 -15.06 -8.05
C TYR A 7 4.23 -16.31 -8.64
N ASP A 8 3.84 -17.25 -7.80
CA ASP A 8 3.29 -18.55 -8.21
C ASP A 8 1.77 -18.56 -8.20
N LEU A 9 1.14 -17.51 -7.66
CA LEU A 9 -0.30 -17.39 -7.56
C LEU A 9 -0.90 -17.10 -8.93
N MET A 10 -1.72 -18.04 -9.42
CA MET A 10 -2.34 -17.95 -10.73
C MET A 10 -3.56 -17.03 -10.70
N TRP A 11 -3.71 -16.22 -11.74
CA TRP A 11 -4.92 -15.44 -11.98
C TRP A 11 -5.52 -15.75 -13.36
N ARG A 12 -6.83 -15.55 -13.48
CA ARG A 12 -7.59 -15.65 -14.73
C ARG A 12 -8.30 -14.32 -14.97
N GLU A 13 -8.37 -13.88 -16.21
CA GLU A 13 -9.21 -12.74 -16.56
C GLU A 13 -10.68 -13.08 -16.36
N ARG A 14 -11.47 -12.08 -15.97
CA ARG A 14 -12.92 -12.25 -15.72
C ARG A 14 -13.68 -12.73 -16.94
N ASP A 15 -13.25 -12.35 -18.15
CA ASP A 15 -13.80 -12.80 -19.43
C ASP A 15 -13.34 -14.21 -19.83
N GLY A 16 -12.40 -14.80 -19.11
CA GLY A 16 -11.86 -16.13 -19.35
C GLY A 16 -10.88 -16.23 -20.51
N LEU A 17 -10.50 -15.11 -21.15
CA LEU A 17 -9.65 -15.13 -22.34
C LEU A 17 -8.16 -15.13 -22.01
N GLY A 18 -7.77 -14.67 -20.81
CA GLY A 18 -6.40 -14.59 -20.38
C GLY A 18 -6.15 -15.24 -19.01
N SER A 19 -4.90 -15.62 -18.79
CA SER A 19 -4.41 -16.08 -17.50
C SER A 19 -2.94 -15.73 -17.34
N GLY A 20 -2.47 -15.69 -16.12
CA GLY A 20 -1.07 -15.46 -15.82
C GLY A 20 -0.75 -15.80 -14.38
N MET A 21 0.44 -15.40 -13.93
CA MET A 21 0.94 -15.65 -12.58
C MET A 21 1.43 -14.37 -11.94
N GLY A 22 1.34 -14.33 -10.63
CA GLY A 22 1.85 -13.27 -9.79
C GLY A 22 0.78 -12.28 -9.32
N VAL A 23 0.74 -12.13 -8.00
CA VAL A 23 0.01 -11.07 -7.28
C VAL A 23 1.00 -10.42 -6.33
N PHE A 24 1.00 -9.09 -6.28
CA PHE A 24 2.09 -8.37 -5.65
C PHE A 24 1.65 -7.61 -4.40
N ASN A 25 2.59 -7.39 -3.51
CA ASN A 25 2.38 -6.58 -2.32
C ASN A 25 1.88 -5.18 -2.71
N GLY A 26 0.71 -4.82 -2.17
CA GLY A 26 0.04 -3.55 -2.47
C GLY A 26 -1.11 -3.70 -3.47
N ASP A 27 -1.24 -4.81 -4.18
CA ASP A 27 -2.40 -5.08 -5.04
C ASP A 27 -3.68 -5.06 -4.19
N ILE A 28 -4.64 -4.23 -4.57
CA ILE A 28 -5.94 -4.11 -3.89
C ILE A 28 -6.98 -4.77 -4.77
N GLY A 29 -7.74 -5.68 -4.19
CA GLY A 29 -8.82 -6.39 -4.86
C GLY A 29 -10.10 -6.42 -4.04
N GLN A 30 -11.15 -6.89 -4.67
CA GLN A 30 -12.46 -7.08 -4.05
C GLN A 30 -12.77 -8.58 -3.94
N ILE A 31 -13.19 -9.04 -2.76
CA ILE A 31 -13.70 -10.40 -2.59
C ILE A 31 -15.01 -10.50 -3.36
N THR A 32 -15.05 -11.38 -4.36
CA THR A 32 -16.22 -11.60 -5.21
C THR A 32 -16.99 -12.87 -4.86
N GLN A 33 -16.29 -13.86 -4.28
CA GLN A 33 -16.91 -15.13 -3.90
C GLN A 33 -16.22 -15.70 -2.66
N VAL A 34 -17.01 -16.33 -1.81
CA VAL A 34 -16.54 -17.17 -0.66
C VAL A 34 -17.22 -18.53 -0.79
N ASP A 35 -16.44 -19.54 -1.09
CA ASP A 35 -16.90 -20.94 -1.14
C ASP A 35 -16.49 -21.66 0.13
N ASN A 36 -17.43 -21.77 1.06
CA ASN A 36 -17.21 -22.43 2.36
C ASN A 36 -17.06 -23.95 2.26
N ARG A 37 -17.49 -24.57 1.14
CA ARG A 37 -17.37 -26.04 0.99
C ARG A 37 -15.97 -26.45 0.55
N ASN A 38 -15.42 -25.66 -0.36
CA ASN A 38 -14.07 -25.89 -0.89
C ASN A 38 -13.01 -25.05 -0.17
N GLU A 39 -13.43 -24.22 0.80
CA GLU A 39 -12.56 -23.29 1.55
C GLU A 39 -11.77 -22.34 0.63
N ILE A 40 -12.44 -21.82 -0.43
CA ILE A 40 -11.81 -20.95 -1.40
C ILE A 40 -12.43 -19.55 -1.31
N ILE A 41 -11.58 -18.53 -1.33
CA ILE A 41 -11.95 -17.12 -1.50
C ILE A 41 -11.47 -16.65 -2.86
N THR A 42 -12.39 -16.12 -3.69
CA THR A 42 -12.04 -15.51 -4.96
C THR A 42 -11.96 -14.00 -4.80
N VAL A 43 -10.83 -13.43 -5.19
CA VAL A 43 -10.56 -12.00 -5.16
C VAL A 43 -10.35 -11.50 -6.58
N ASP A 44 -11.00 -10.40 -6.91
CA ASP A 44 -10.85 -9.70 -8.17
C ASP A 44 -9.89 -8.51 -8.02
N PHE A 45 -8.74 -8.60 -8.66
CA PHE A 45 -7.75 -7.53 -8.77
C PHE A 45 -7.85 -6.86 -10.14
N GLU A 46 -8.76 -5.88 -10.28
CA GLU A 46 -8.95 -5.12 -11.53
C GLU A 46 -9.20 -5.99 -12.76
N GLY A 47 -10.08 -7.00 -12.62
CA GLY A 47 -10.43 -7.94 -13.71
C GLY A 47 -9.63 -9.24 -13.69
N ARG A 48 -8.63 -9.37 -12.84
CA ARG A 48 -7.86 -10.60 -12.60
C ARG A 48 -8.45 -11.35 -11.40
N LEU A 49 -9.06 -12.48 -11.65
CA LEU A 49 -9.64 -13.35 -10.62
C LEU A 49 -8.58 -14.29 -10.06
N VAL A 50 -8.43 -14.29 -8.76
CA VAL A 50 -7.46 -15.09 -8.02
C VAL A 50 -8.17 -15.90 -6.95
N GLU A 51 -7.84 -17.18 -6.84
CA GLU A 51 -8.37 -18.08 -5.82
C GLU A 51 -7.35 -18.26 -4.69
N TYR A 52 -7.81 -18.04 -3.46
CA TYR A 52 -7.04 -18.18 -2.23
C TYR A 52 -7.53 -19.35 -1.43
N THR A 53 -6.64 -20.24 -1.05
CA THR A 53 -6.86 -21.34 -0.09
C THR A 53 -6.55 -20.86 1.33
N PRO A 54 -6.98 -21.58 2.38
CA PRO A 54 -6.80 -21.15 3.78
C PRO A 54 -5.36 -20.81 4.17
N ASP A 55 -4.40 -21.56 3.66
CA ASP A 55 -2.97 -21.35 3.90
C ASP A 55 -2.43 -20.04 3.29
N MET A 56 -3.08 -19.52 2.24
CA MET A 56 -2.74 -18.26 1.58
C MET A 56 -3.42 -17.05 2.20
N LEU A 57 -4.42 -17.21 3.07
CA LEU A 57 -5.17 -16.09 3.65
C LEU A 57 -4.29 -15.14 4.49
N MET A 58 -3.17 -15.63 5.01
CA MET A 58 -2.19 -14.79 5.72
C MET A 58 -1.51 -13.76 4.78
N GLU A 59 -1.65 -13.90 3.47
CA GLU A 59 -1.16 -12.94 2.49
C GLU A 59 -2.15 -11.82 2.20
N LEU A 60 -3.36 -11.90 2.74
CA LEU A 60 -4.42 -10.91 2.57
C LEU A 60 -4.66 -10.11 3.85
N GLU A 61 -4.83 -8.81 3.70
CA GLU A 61 -5.31 -7.93 4.77
C GLU A 61 -6.50 -7.08 4.28
N PRO A 62 -7.41 -6.67 5.19
CA PRO A 62 -8.44 -5.68 4.86
C PRO A 62 -7.82 -4.40 4.31
N ALA A 63 -8.45 -3.81 3.28
CA ALA A 63 -7.95 -2.63 2.59
C ALA A 63 -8.94 -1.44 2.62
N TYR A 64 -9.89 -1.44 3.56
CA TYR A 64 -10.81 -0.30 3.78
C TYR A 64 -10.06 0.95 4.30
N ALA A 65 -8.89 0.75 4.91
CA ALA A 65 -7.93 1.79 5.26
C ALA A 65 -6.51 1.21 5.14
N VAL A 66 -5.59 2.00 4.60
CA VAL A 66 -4.20 1.60 4.41
C VAL A 66 -3.27 2.64 5.01
N THR A 67 -2.08 2.24 5.43
CA THR A 67 -1.07 3.22 5.87
C THR A 67 -0.50 3.97 4.67
N VAL A 68 -0.04 5.20 4.90
CA VAL A 68 0.62 6.00 3.86
C VAL A 68 1.80 5.28 3.23
N HIS A 69 2.54 4.47 4.02
CA HIS A 69 3.67 3.69 3.51
C HIS A 69 3.22 2.55 2.57
N LYS A 70 2.13 1.87 2.90
CA LYS A 70 1.57 0.81 2.04
C LYS A 70 0.93 1.37 0.76
N ALA A 71 0.47 2.63 0.79
CA ALA A 71 -0.04 3.33 -0.39
C ALA A 71 1.06 3.86 -1.32
N GLN A 72 2.34 3.69 -0.99
CA GLN A 72 3.46 4.13 -1.83
C GLN A 72 3.45 3.40 -3.17
N GLY A 73 3.54 4.15 -4.27
CA GLY A 73 3.47 3.61 -5.63
C GLY A 73 2.05 3.60 -6.23
N SER A 74 1.01 3.61 -5.40
CA SER A 74 -0.38 3.66 -5.86
C SER A 74 -0.89 5.10 -5.92
N GLU A 75 -1.91 5.35 -6.76
CA GLU A 75 -2.61 6.63 -6.87
C GLU A 75 -4.11 6.39 -6.81
N TYR A 76 -4.83 7.34 -6.21
CA TYR A 76 -6.28 7.27 -6.00
C TYR A 76 -6.94 8.55 -6.49
N ARG A 77 -8.18 8.47 -6.96
CA ARG A 77 -8.95 9.66 -7.34
C ARG A 77 -9.13 10.60 -6.15
N ALA A 78 -9.46 10.03 -4.98
CA ALA A 78 -9.62 10.77 -3.75
C ALA A 78 -8.84 10.08 -2.61
N VAL A 79 -8.23 10.87 -1.74
CA VAL A 79 -7.52 10.39 -0.54
C VAL A 79 -8.05 11.13 0.67
N ILE A 80 -8.40 10.38 1.70
CA ILE A 80 -8.75 10.90 3.02
C ILE A 80 -7.65 10.51 3.99
N LEU A 81 -6.90 11.49 4.48
CA LEU A 81 -5.87 11.28 5.51
C LEU A 81 -6.48 11.45 6.90
N ALA A 82 -6.46 10.38 7.70
CA ALA A 82 -6.75 10.49 9.13
C ALA A 82 -5.52 11.04 9.85
N ALA A 83 -5.54 12.34 10.16
CA ALA A 83 -4.45 13.06 10.84
C ALA A 83 -4.73 13.12 12.35
N LEU A 84 -4.45 12.02 13.04
CA LEU A 84 -4.60 11.92 14.48
C LEU A 84 -3.25 12.20 15.17
N ASP A 85 -3.30 12.71 16.40
CA ASP A 85 -2.10 12.80 17.21
C ASP A 85 -1.60 11.38 17.51
N GLY A 86 -0.31 11.16 17.42
CA GLY A 86 0.25 9.82 17.51
C GLY A 86 1.77 9.83 17.61
N ALA A 87 2.40 8.73 17.25
CA ALA A 87 3.84 8.58 17.33
C ALA A 87 4.58 9.69 16.53
N PRO A 88 5.43 10.52 17.17
CA PRO A 88 6.12 11.63 16.51
C PRO A 88 6.93 11.23 15.27
N MET A 89 7.31 9.96 15.19
CA MET A 89 8.04 9.41 14.04
C MET A 89 7.18 9.33 12.76
N LEU A 90 5.85 9.27 12.90
CA LEU A 90 4.90 9.23 11.79
C LEU A 90 4.44 10.64 11.40
N LEU A 91 4.53 11.61 12.32
CA LEU A 91 4.13 12.99 12.07
C LEU A 91 5.26 13.78 11.40
N THR A 92 5.58 13.42 10.16
CA THR A 92 6.64 14.06 9.38
C THR A 92 6.12 14.67 8.09
N ARG A 93 6.81 15.69 7.60
CA ARG A 93 6.52 16.33 6.31
C ARG A 93 6.57 15.30 5.16
N GLY A 94 7.48 14.31 5.22
CA GLY A 94 7.58 13.27 4.20
C GLY A 94 6.34 12.40 4.13
N VAL A 95 5.75 12.02 5.27
CA VAL A 95 4.50 11.25 5.32
C VAL A 95 3.33 12.08 4.78
N LEU A 96 3.20 13.34 5.20
CA LEU A 96 2.16 14.25 4.70
C LEU A 96 2.28 14.45 3.19
N TYR A 97 3.49 14.73 2.68
CA TYR A 97 3.75 14.89 1.26
C TYR A 97 3.38 13.62 0.47
N THR A 98 3.80 12.44 0.98
CA THR A 98 3.47 11.17 0.33
C THR A 98 1.95 10.97 0.27
N ALA A 99 1.21 11.26 1.35
CA ALA A 99 -0.23 11.14 1.36
C ALA A 99 -0.91 12.07 0.34
N ILE A 100 -0.50 13.33 0.28
CA ILE A 100 -1.03 14.33 -0.67
C ILE A 100 -0.79 13.87 -2.11
N THR A 101 0.42 13.42 -2.42
CA THR A 101 0.79 12.98 -3.78
C THR A 101 0.14 11.67 -4.22
N ARG A 102 -0.59 10.98 -3.36
CA ARG A 102 -1.42 9.83 -3.74
C ARG A 102 -2.77 10.24 -4.33
N ALA A 103 -3.20 11.48 -4.11
CA ALA A 103 -4.48 11.98 -4.62
C ALA A 103 -4.31 12.59 -6.02
N ARG A 104 -5.16 12.16 -6.97
CA ARG A 104 -5.24 12.74 -8.31
C ARG A 104 -6.17 13.93 -8.39
N GLU A 105 -7.32 13.85 -7.71
CA GLU A 105 -8.40 14.84 -7.84
C GLU A 105 -8.72 15.53 -6.51
N LEU A 106 -8.76 14.78 -5.41
CA LEU A 106 -9.23 15.29 -4.13
C LEU A 106 -8.38 14.75 -2.98
N PHE A 107 -7.88 15.65 -2.14
CA PHE A 107 -7.26 15.31 -0.86
C PHE A 107 -8.03 15.97 0.28
N ILE A 108 -8.41 15.17 1.28
CA ILE A 108 -9.08 15.62 2.49
C ILE A 108 -8.25 15.17 3.69
N ALA A 109 -7.91 16.08 4.57
CA ALA A 109 -7.33 15.75 5.87
C ALA A 109 -8.41 15.87 6.94
N VAL A 110 -8.59 14.82 7.75
CA VAL A 110 -9.57 14.74 8.84
C VAL A 110 -8.84 14.43 10.13
N GLY A 111 -9.12 15.18 11.18
CA GLY A 111 -8.54 14.97 12.51
C GLY A 111 -8.06 16.24 13.17
N ASP A 112 -6.91 16.17 13.83
CA ASP A 112 -6.34 17.27 14.59
C ASP A 112 -5.54 18.22 13.67
N GLU A 113 -5.96 19.50 13.62
CA GLU A 113 -5.25 20.54 12.87
C GLU A 113 -3.81 20.73 13.37
N GLN A 114 -3.58 20.57 14.68
CA GLN A 114 -2.24 20.65 15.24
C GLN A 114 -1.34 19.49 14.78
N ALA A 115 -1.91 18.29 14.58
CA ALA A 115 -1.17 17.16 14.03
C ALA A 115 -0.71 17.46 12.59
N ILE A 116 -1.58 18.04 11.77
CA ILE A 116 -1.23 18.46 10.39
C ILE A 116 -0.15 19.54 10.42
N ALA A 117 -0.26 20.53 11.29
CA ALA A 117 0.74 21.58 11.44
C ALA A 117 2.10 21.01 11.90
N LYS A 118 2.09 20.07 12.86
CA LYS A 118 3.29 19.35 13.31
C LYS A 118 3.92 18.57 12.14
N MET A 119 3.13 17.86 11.34
CA MET A 119 3.62 17.14 10.16
C MET A 119 4.28 18.10 9.17
N ALA A 120 3.64 19.21 8.84
CA ALA A 120 4.16 20.21 7.91
C ALA A 120 5.48 20.85 8.39
N ALA A 121 5.60 21.10 9.70
CA ALA A 121 6.79 21.68 10.30
C ALA A 121 7.95 20.68 10.47
N ASN A 122 7.65 19.40 10.64
CA ASN A 122 8.64 18.37 10.97
C ASN A 122 9.38 17.88 9.71
N ASN A 123 10.55 18.46 9.47
CA ASN A 123 11.43 18.11 8.34
C ASN A 123 12.52 17.09 8.74
N ARG A 124 12.27 16.24 9.72
CA ARG A 124 13.21 15.18 10.11
C ARG A 124 13.31 14.16 8.98
N GLN A 125 14.41 14.22 8.25
CA GLN A 125 14.80 13.15 7.32
C GLN A 125 15.59 12.10 8.10
N GLN A 126 15.23 10.83 7.95
CA GLN A 126 16.12 9.75 8.40
C GLN A 126 17.41 9.83 7.59
N ARG A 127 18.52 10.21 8.24
CA ARG A 127 19.83 10.19 7.59
C ARG A 127 20.18 8.74 7.26
N ARG A 128 20.19 8.43 5.98
CA ARG A 128 20.73 7.14 5.51
C ARG A 128 22.24 7.20 5.64
N TYR A 129 22.80 6.48 6.57
CA TYR A 129 24.24 6.28 6.68
C TYR A 129 24.68 5.28 5.60
N SER A 130 24.91 5.78 4.39
CA SER A 130 25.53 4.97 3.35
C SER A 130 27.02 5.26 3.30
N GLY A 131 27.87 4.23 3.23
CA GLY A 131 29.31 4.38 3.02
C GLY A 131 29.69 4.88 1.62
N LEU A 132 28.73 5.31 0.79
CA LEU A 132 28.95 5.73 -0.59
C LEU A 132 29.93 6.91 -0.69
N ARG A 133 29.75 7.92 0.15
CA ARG A 133 30.65 9.10 0.18
C ARG A 133 32.10 8.71 0.49
N ALA A 134 32.30 7.82 1.48
CA ALA A 134 33.63 7.33 1.83
C ALA A 134 34.25 6.52 0.69
N ARG A 135 33.48 5.66 0.04
CA ARG A 135 33.92 4.85 -1.11
C ARG A 135 34.25 5.70 -2.34
N LEU A 136 33.49 6.76 -2.59
CA LEU A 136 33.80 7.69 -3.70
C LEU A 136 35.06 8.51 -3.42
N ALA A 137 35.27 8.96 -2.18
CA ALA A 137 36.47 9.69 -1.78
C ALA A 137 37.74 8.82 -1.78
N ALA A 138 37.65 7.52 -1.55
CA ALA A 138 38.78 6.58 -1.58
C ALA A 138 39.20 6.17 -3.01
N ARG A 139 38.49 6.60 -4.04
CA ARG A 139 38.76 6.28 -5.45
C ARG A 139 39.52 7.39 -6.20
N ASN A 140 39.77 8.49 -5.56
CA ASN A 140 40.66 9.59 -6.01
C ASN A 140 42.00 9.51 -5.26
#